data_83f00f82408d91041a4fbfe8b2c2ed03
#
_entry.id   83f00f82408d91041a4fbfe8b2c2ed03
#
_cell.length_a   1.000
_cell.length_b   1.000
_cell.length_c   1.000
_cell.angle_alpha   90.00
_cell.angle_beta   90.00
_cell.angle_gamma   90.00
#
_symmetry.space_group_name_H-M   'P 1'
#
loop_
_entity.id
_entity.type
_entity.pdbx_description
1 polymer ?
#
loop_
_entity_poly.entity_id
_entity_poly.type
_entity_poly.pdbx_seq_one_letter_code
_entity_poly.pdbx_strand_id
1 'polypeptide(L)'
;MSIKVGLIRCQKTEEYCPATTCLSFAKEGKGGFEETGPVEVIGVITCGGCPGKKAIKRAAMLKERGAEKIVLASCILRGTPSDINYPCPFGKKMHKLIEEQTGLEVIEWTH
;
A
#
# COMPACT_ATOMS: atom_id res chain seq x y z
N MET A 1 15.59 10.73 10.33
CA MET A 1 14.40 11.21 9.62
C MET A 1 13.66 10.05 8.99
N SER A 2 12.36 10.10 9.01
CA SER A 2 11.54 9.02 8.49
C SER A 2 11.37 9.13 6.98
N ILE A 3 11.32 7.97 6.31
CA ILE A 3 10.99 7.89 4.90
C ILE A 3 9.50 8.18 4.76
N LYS A 4 9.15 8.97 3.76
CA LYS A 4 7.75 9.27 3.47
C LYS A 4 7.16 8.23 2.52
N VAL A 5 6.05 7.64 2.90
CA VAL A 5 5.41 6.60 2.09
C VAL A 5 3.95 6.93 1.81
N GLY A 6 3.48 6.45 0.66
CA GLY A 6 2.07 6.48 0.32
C GLY A 6 1.50 5.07 0.46
N LEU A 7 0.40 4.93 1.14
CA LEU A 7 -0.25 3.63 1.40
C LEU A 7 -1.44 3.44 0.47
N ILE A 8 -1.44 2.34 -0.28
CA ILE A 8 -2.56 1.94 -1.12
C ILE A 8 -3.17 0.69 -0.52
N ARG A 9 -4.46 0.69 -0.28
CA ARG A 9 -5.18 -0.42 0.33
C ARG A 9 -6.29 -0.93 -0.59
N CYS A 10 -6.77 -2.13 -0.30
CA CYS A 10 -7.86 -2.72 -1.07
C CYS A 10 -9.17 -2.00 -0.78
N GLN A 11 -9.91 -1.64 -1.82
CA GLN A 11 -11.20 -0.97 -1.65
C GLN A 11 -12.21 -1.80 -0.86
N LYS A 12 -12.15 -3.12 -0.99
CA LYS A 12 -13.07 -3.99 -0.26
C LYS A 12 -12.91 -3.93 1.25
N THR A 13 -11.71 -3.65 1.74
CA THR A 13 -11.48 -3.57 3.19
C THR A 13 -11.90 -2.24 3.78
N GLU A 14 -12.23 -1.27 2.95
CA GLU A 14 -12.62 0.07 3.38
C GLU A 14 -13.83 0.06 4.31
N GLU A 15 -14.75 -0.88 4.13
CA GLU A 15 -15.97 -0.96 4.93
C GLU A 15 -15.73 -1.36 6.39
N TYR A 16 -14.69 -2.12 6.67
CA TYR A 16 -14.48 -2.67 8.01
C TYR A 16 -13.06 -2.57 8.53
N CYS A 17 -12.17 -1.97 7.76
CA CYS A 17 -10.79 -1.78 8.21
C CYS A 17 -10.36 -0.34 7.98
N PRO A 18 -10.15 0.43 9.05
CA PRO A 18 -9.71 1.83 8.92
C PRO A 18 -8.20 1.97 8.73
N ALA A 19 -7.52 0.88 8.42
CA ALA A 19 -6.06 0.84 8.25
C ALA A 19 -5.28 1.10 9.55
N THR A 20 -5.92 0.93 10.70
CA THR A 20 -5.29 1.17 12.00
C THR A 20 -4.01 0.37 12.19
N THR A 21 -4.06 -0.92 11.87
CA THR A 21 -2.88 -1.80 12.02
C THR A 21 -1.78 -1.42 11.04
N CYS A 22 -2.14 -1.12 9.79
CA CYS A 22 -1.17 -0.67 8.80
C CYS A 22 -0.44 0.58 9.27
N LEU A 23 -1.18 1.55 9.77
CA LEU A 23 -0.61 2.81 10.25
C LEU A 23 0.24 2.61 11.49
N SER A 24 -0.20 1.76 12.40
CA SER A 24 0.55 1.43 13.61
C SER A 24 1.89 0.77 13.28
N PHE A 25 1.87 -0.22 12.38
CA PHE A 25 3.09 -0.91 11.96
C PHE A 25 4.05 0.03 11.24
N ALA A 26 3.52 0.95 10.44
CA ALA A 26 4.34 1.94 9.76
C ALA A 26 5.03 2.87 10.76
N LYS A 27 4.29 3.32 11.76
CA LYS A 27 4.81 4.22 12.80
C LYS A 27 5.89 3.54 13.64
N GLU A 28 5.74 2.25 13.92
CA GLU A 28 6.66 1.51 14.77
C GLU A 28 7.77 0.79 14.01
N GLY A 29 7.73 0.76 12.69
CA GLY A 29 8.72 0.08 11.87
C GLY A 29 8.62 -1.44 11.96
N LYS A 30 7.41 -1.96 12.08
CA LYS A 30 7.16 -3.41 12.19
C LYS A 30 6.64 -3.98 10.88
N GLY A 31 6.57 -5.31 10.79
CA GLY A 31 6.04 -6.01 9.62
C GLY A 31 6.78 -5.63 8.35
N GLY A 32 6.05 -5.17 7.36
CA GLY A 32 6.62 -4.76 6.08
C GLY A 32 7.60 -3.59 6.17
N PHE A 33 7.64 -2.93 7.30
CA PHE A 33 8.50 -1.76 7.52
C PHE A 33 9.75 -2.06 8.35
N GLU A 34 10.06 -3.33 8.59
CA GLU A 34 11.25 -3.69 9.37
C GLU A 34 12.54 -3.22 8.70
N GLU A 35 12.63 -3.33 7.38
CA GLU A 35 13.82 -2.90 6.65
C GLU A 35 13.98 -1.39 6.58
N THR A 36 12.87 -0.67 6.49
CA THR A 36 12.90 0.79 6.41
C THR A 36 12.98 1.45 7.78
N GLY A 37 12.53 0.75 8.82
CA GLY A 37 12.30 1.33 10.13
C GLY A 37 11.01 2.16 10.11
N PRO A 38 10.73 2.93 11.16
CA PRO A 38 9.53 3.77 11.22
C PRO A 38 9.44 4.72 10.03
N VAL A 39 8.26 4.81 9.44
CA VAL A 39 8.02 5.66 8.26
C VAL A 39 6.90 6.66 8.55
N GLU A 40 6.86 7.72 7.75
CA GLU A 40 5.78 8.70 7.81
C GLU A 40 4.82 8.41 6.66
N VAL A 41 3.57 8.05 6.98
CA VAL A 41 2.53 7.83 5.98
C VAL A 41 1.94 9.18 5.62
N ILE A 42 2.23 9.67 4.42
CA ILE A 42 1.77 11.00 4.00
C ILE A 42 0.42 10.96 3.30
N GLY A 43 -0.05 9.79 2.92
CA GLY A 43 -1.36 9.66 2.28
C GLY A 43 -1.80 8.22 2.26
N VAL A 44 -3.11 8.01 2.39
CA VAL A 44 -3.75 6.70 2.33
C VAL A 44 -4.83 6.77 1.28
N ILE A 45 -4.84 5.81 0.37
CA ILE A 45 -5.78 5.79 -0.73
C ILE A 45 -6.10 4.32 -1.05
N THR A 46 -7.24 4.07 -1.67
CA THR A 46 -7.57 2.70 -2.09
C THR A 46 -7.10 2.47 -3.52
N CYS A 47 -7.14 1.20 -3.95
CA CYS A 47 -6.80 0.84 -5.32
C CYS A 47 -7.85 1.34 -6.34
N GLY A 48 -8.98 1.83 -5.87
CA GLY A 48 -10.04 2.34 -6.74
C GLY A 48 -10.93 1.27 -7.35
N GLY A 49 -10.81 0.02 -6.87
CA GLY A 49 -11.60 -1.10 -7.37
C GLY A 49 -10.85 -1.93 -8.40
N CYS A 50 -11.39 -3.12 -8.69
CA CYS A 50 -10.80 -4.03 -9.66
C CYS A 50 -10.97 -3.50 -11.07
N PRO A 51 -10.01 -3.72 -11.95
CA PRO A 51 -8.76 -4.47 -11.77
C PRO A 51 -7.58 -3.65 -11.23
N GLY A 52 -7.81 -2.54 -10.59
CA GLY A 52 -6.73 -1.76 -9.98
C GLY A 52 -6.02 -0.78 -10.89
N LYS A 53 -6.61 -0.44 -12.02
CA LYS A 53 -6.00 0.52 -12.94
C LYS A 53 -5.81 1.90 -12.32
N LYS A 54 -6.74 2.30 -11.45
CA LYS A 54 -6.67 3.59 -10.78
C LYS A 54 -5.51 3.67 -9.80
N ALA A 55 -5.06 2.54 -9.27
CA ALA A 55 -3.98 2.50 -8.31
C ALA A 55 -2.69 3.09 -8.87
N ILE A 56 -2.44 2.90 -10.15
CA ILE A 56 -1.23 3.39 -10.79
C ILE A 56 -1.22 4.92 -10.83
N LYS A 57 -2.33 5.52 -11.23
CA LYS A 57 -2.46 6.98 -11.22
C LYS A 57 -2.41 7.54 -9.81
N ARG A 58 -3.00 6.82 -8.86
CA ARG A 58 -3.00 7.24 -7.46
C ARG A 58 -1.59 7.16 -6.85
N ALA A 59 -0.81 6.16 -7.24
CA ALA A 59 0.58 6.06 -6.83
C ALA A 59 1.40 7.24 -7.36
N ALA A 60 1.19 7.61 -8.62
CA ALA A 60 1.85 8.76 -9.22
C ALA A 60 1.49 10.05 -8.48
N MET A 61 0.23 10.19 -8.08
CA MET A 61 -0.22 11.33 -7.29
C MET A 61 0.47 11.37 -5.92
N LEU A 62 0.61 10.23 -5.27
CA LEU A 62 1.31 10.15 -3.99
C LEU A 62 2.77 10.56 -4.14
N LYS A 63 3.41 10.13 -5.23
CA LYS A 63 4.78 10.53 -5.53
C LYS A 63 4.89 12.04 -5.68
N GLU A 64 3.96 12.66 -6.40
CA GLU A 64 3.94 14.11 -6.58
C GLU A 64 3.79 14.86 -5.26
N ARG A 65 3.12 14.25 -4.29
CA ARG A 65 2.90 14.84 -2.98
C ARG A 65 4.01 14.53 -1.98
N GLY A 66 5.06 13.87 -2.41
CA GLY A 66 6.25 13.68 -1.61
C GLY A 66 6.55 12.26 -1.16
N ALA A 67 5.78 11.27 -1.60
CA ALA A 67 6.07 9.88 -1.24
C ALA A 67 7.39 9.43 -1.84
N GLU A 68 8.22 8.80 -1.03
CA GLU A 68 9.50 8.24 -1.45
C GLU A 68 9.40 6.76 -1.76
N LYS A 69 8.40 6.09 -1.20
CA LYS A 69 8.07 4.69 -1.47
C LYS A 69 6.57 4.52 -1.47
N ILE A 70 6.10 3.48 -2.17
CA ILE A 70 4.68 3.13 -2.20
C ILE A 70 4.52 1.82 -1.43
N VAL A 71 3.49 1.72 -0.61
CA VAL A 71 3.19 0.52 0.17
C VAL A 71 1.84 -0.01 -0.26
N LEU A 72 1.79 -1.28 -0.64
CA LEU A 72 0.54 -1.98 -0.87
C LEU A 72 0.18 -2.69 0.43
N ALA A 73 -0.99 -2.37 0.99
CA ALA A 73 -1.40 -2.97 2.26
C ALA A 73 -1.56 -4.48 2.12
N SER A 74 -1.39 -5.19 3.23
CA SER A 74 -1.47 -6.66 3.25
C SER A 74 -2.76 -7.21 2.65
N CYS A 75 -3.86 -6.46 2.76
CA CYS A 75 -5.14 -6.89 2.19
C CYS A 75 -5.12 -7.07 0.68
N ILE A 76 -4.15 -6.47 -0.03
CA ILE A 76 -4.04 -6.64 -1.47
C ILE A 76 -3.37 -7.97 -1.82
N LEU A 77 -2.19 -8.22 -1.30
CA LEU A 77 -1.44 -9.42 -1.67
C LEU A 77 -1.60 -10.61 -0.73
N ARG A 78 -2.11 -10.38 0.47
CA ARG A 78 -2.31 -11.45 1.46
C ARG A 78 -3.79 -11.77 1.71
N GLY A 79 -4.70 -11.00 1.12
CA GLY A 79 -6.14 -11.17 1.29
C GLY A 79 -6.71 -10.27 2.36
N THR A 80 -8.03 -10.10 2.32
CA THR A 80 -8.76 -9.28 3.29
C THR A 80 -9.04 -10.09 4.55
N PRO A 81 -9.39 -9.45 5.68
CA PRO A 81 -9.77 -10.19 6.89
C PRO A 81 -10.93 -11.15 6.70
N SER A 82 -11.84 -10.87 5.78
CA SER A 82 -12.96 -11.75 5.48
C SER A 82 -12.62 -12.81 4.41
N ASP A 83 -11.60 -12.56 3.59
CA ASP A 83 -11.21 -13.40 2.46
C ASP A 83 -9.70 -13.62 2.44
N ILE A 84 -9.17 -14.06 3.58
CA ILE A 84 -7.73 -14.18 3.78
C ILE A 84 -7.03 -15.10 2.78
N ASN A 85 -7.77 -16.06 2.22
CA ASN A 85 -7.23 -17.00 1.24
C ASN A 85 -7.39 -16.50 -0.22
N TYR A 86 -7.93 -15.32 -0.39
CA TYR A 86 -8.18 -14.76 -1.71
C TYR A 86 -7.50 -13.40 -1.88
N PRO A 87 -6.17 -13.40 -2.06
CA PRO A 87 -5.47 -12.14 -2.31
C PRO A 87 -5.90 -11.56 -3.65
N CYS A 88 -5.65 -10.28 -3.82
CA CYS A 88 -6.02 -9.59 -5.06
C CYS A 88 -5.29 -10.21 -6.25
N PRO A 89 -6.01 -10.71 -7.27
CA PRO A 89 -5.36 -11.33 -8.43
C PRO A 89 -4.57 -10.32 -9.27
N PHE A 90 -4.78 -9.03 -9.03
CA PHE A 90 -4.09 -7.96 -9.76
C PHE A 90 -2.95 -7.34 -8.97
N GLY A 91 -2.70 -7.81 -7.75
CA GLY A 91 -1.71 -7.21 -6.85
C GLY A 91 -0.29 -7.19 -7.41
N LYS A 92 0.16 -8.31 -7.96
CA LYS A 92 1.50 -8.42 -8.54
C LYS A 92 1.67 -7.49 -9.74
N LYS A 93 0.64 -7.40 -10.57
CA LYS A 93 0.65 -6.53 -11.73
C LYS A 93 0.65 -5.06 -11.31
N MET A 94 -0.12 -4.71 -10.28
CA MET A 94 -0.12 -3.36 -9.71
C MET A 94 1.27 -2.98 -9.23
N HIS A 95 1.93 -3.87 -8.49
CA HIS A 95 3.29 -3.65 -8.00
C HIS A 95 4.23 -3.30 -9.15
N LYS A 96 4.24 -4.14 -10.17
CA LYS A 96 5.12 -3.95 -11.33
C LYS A 96 4.85 -2.62 -12.05
N LEU A 97 3.58 -2.35 -12.32
CA LEU A 97 3.20 -1.14 -13.05
C LEU A 97 3.47 0.13 -12.24
N ILE A 98 3.25 0.08 -10.94
CA ILE A 98 3.56 1.21 -10.06
C ILE A 98 5.05 1.51 -10.08
N GLU A 99 5.89 0.47 -9.96
CA GLU A 99 7.34 0.66 -10.03
C GLU A 99 7.78 1.25 -11.36
N GLU A 100 7.22 0.75 -12.46
CA GLU A 100 7.54 1.24 -13.79
C GLU A 100 7.12 2.69 -14.02
N GLN A 101 5.94 3.06 -13.54
CA GLN A 101 5.38 4.40 -13.77
C GLN A 101 5.94 5.45 -12.82
N THR A 102 6.26 5.09 -11.59
CA THR A 102 6.72 6.04 -10.59
C THR A 102 8.23 6.02 -10.36
N GLY A 103 8.88 4.91 -10.67
CA GLY A 103 10.29 4.70 -10.34
C GLY A 103 10.54 4.51 -8.87
N LEU A 104 9.50 4.36 -8.06
CA LEU A 104 9.61 4.18 -6.61
C LEU A 104 9.58 2.70 -6.25
N GLU A 105 10.27 2.34 -5.16
CA GLU A 105 10.21 0.99 -4.61
C GLU A 105 8.82 0.76 -4.01
N VAL A 106 8.28 -0.43 -4.22
CA VAL A 106 6.97 -0.82 -3.71
C VAL A 106 7.15 -1.88 -2.62
N ILE A 107 6.60 -1.61 -1.44
CA ILE A 107 6.56 -2.56 -0.32
C ILE A 107 5.23 -3.30 -0.43
N GLU A 108 5.27 -4.63 -0.42
CA GLU A 108 4.10 -5.44 -0.72
C GLU A 108 3.20 -5.82 0.46
N TRP A 109 3.54 -5.40 1.67
CA TRP A 109 2.74 -5.77 2.83
C TRP A 109 2.96 -4.81 4.00
N THR A 110 2.05 -4.83 4.96
CA THR A 110 2.13 -3.99 6.15
C THR A 110 2.21 -4.84 7.43
N HIS A 111 1.37 -5.83 7.54
CA HIS A 111 1.34 -6.65 8.76
C HIS A 111 0.96 -8.10 8.52
#